data_4d5c38ae5b0fec21916c1a9a3d3d20c1
#
_entry.id   4d5c38ae5b0fec21916c1a9a3d3d20c1
#
_cell.length_a   1.000
_cell.length_b   1.000
_cell.length_c   1.000
_cell.angle_alpha   90.00
_cell.angle_beta   90.00
_cell.angle_gamma   90.00
#
_symmetry.space_group_name_H-M   'P 1'
#
loop_
_entity.id
_entity.type
_entity.pdbx_description
1 polymer ?
#
loop_
_entity_poly.entity_id
_entity_poly.type
_entity_poly.pdbx_seq_one_letter_code
_entity_poly.pdbx_strand_id
1 'polypeptide(L)'
;PICITDIVKGLRVAASYLPYELNILENPQESVKIQASSKATNTSVGEFNDLIISTLELEHSTNCLGYSLYFNRKPKFDVESATKNEIPKKFWSRLQKNEIINEHGKTYLPSMVMGQERIGIKISFITDTRPIPKITTFIKGSDLFICEGTYGNENDIEKAIRNKHMTFSEAAELALSGDVQELLLTRSEEHTSEL
;
A
#
# COMPACT_ATOMS: atom_id res chain seq x y z
N PRO A 1 -3.66 16.02 5.05
CA PRO A 1 -3.46 17.33 5.73
C PRO A 1 -4.76 17.79 6.38
N ILE A 2 -4.65 18.58 7.43
CA ILE A 2 -5.78 19.23 8.07
C ILE A 2 -6.45 20.18 7.06
N CYS A 3 -7.77 20.28 7.06
CA CYS A 3 -8.59 21.09 6.15
C CYS A 3 -8.67 20.61 4.69
N ILE A 4 -8.15 19.43 4.36
CA ILE A 4 -8.25 18.90 2.99
C ILE A 4 -9.74 18.65 2.60
N THR A 5 -10.57 18.30 3.57
CA THR A 5 -12.01 18.08 3.35
C THR A 5 -12.68 19.32 2.77
N ASP A 6 -12.40 20.52 3.30
CA ASP A 6 -13.01 21.76 2.83
C ASP A 6 -12.47 22.15 1.45
N ILE A 7 -11.18 21.93 1.19
CA ILE A 7 -10.57 22.15 -0.13
C ILE A 7 -11.22 21.24 -1.16
N VAL A 8 -11.34 19.94 -0.88
CA VAL A 8 -11.94 18.98 -1.81
C VAL A 8 -13.43 19.26 -2.02
N LYS A 9 -14.17 19.63 -0.97
CA LYS A 9 -15.57 20.06 -1.11
C LYS A 9 -15.68 21.29 -2.00
N GLY A 10 -14.79 22.27 -1.86
CA GLY A 10 -14.77 23.45 -2.72
C GLY A 10 -14.46 23.10 -4.19
N LEU A 11 -13.48 22.27 -4.44
CA LEU A 11 -13.15 21.80 -5.80
C LEU A 11 -14.28 20.96 -6.41
N ARG A 12 -15.04 20.24 -5.60
CA ARG A 12 -16.18 19.42 -6.05
C ARG A 12 -17.33 20.26 -6.63
N VAL A 13 -17.45 21.52 -6.23
CA VAL A 13 -18.42 22.45 -6.83
C VAL A 13 -18.15 22.63 -8.32
N ALA A 14 -16.88 22.63 -8.74
CA ALA A 14 -16.50 22.72 -10.15
C ALA A 14 -16.69 21.40 -10.92
N ALA A 15 -16.71 20.27 -10.21
CA ALA A 15 -16.92 18.92 -10.77
C ALA A 15 -18.26 18.36 -10.25
N SER A 16 -19.36 18.84 -10.80
CA SER A 16 -20.71 18.58 -10.28
C SER A 16 -21.16 17.11 -10.36
N TYR A 17 -20.50 16.28 -11.17
CA TYR A 17 -20.85 14.87 -11.35
C TYR A 17 -19.65 13.96 -11.06
N LEU A 18 -19.77 13.17 -9.99
CA LEU A 18 -18.89 12.05 -9.72
C LEU A 18 -19.71 10.76 -9.68
N PRO A 19 -19.34 9.72 -10.44
CA PRO A 19 -20.08 8.46 -10.48
C PRO A 19 -19.83 7.57 -9.24
N TYR A 20 -19.25 8.13 -8.18
CA TYR A 20 -18.89 7.42 -6.94
C TYR A 20 -19.03 8.35 -5.73
N GLU A 21 -19.18 7.75 -4.56
CA GLU A 21 -19.14 8.43 -3.28
C GLU A 21 -17.68 8.73 -2.89
N LEU A 22 -17.42 9.95 -2.43
CA LEU A 22 -16.09 10.39 -1.97
C LEU A 22 -16.08 10.49 -0.44
N ASN A 23 -15.30 9.62 0.19
CA ASN A 23 -15.03 9.63 1.63
C ASN A 23 -13.63 10.16 1.88
N ILE A 24 -13.53 11.26 2.62
CA ILE A 24 -12.27 11.94 2.93
C ILE A 24 -11.92 11.67 4.38
N LEU A 25 -10.73 11.12 4.61
CA LEU A 25 -10.17 10.89 5.93
C LEU A 25 -8.99 11.84 6.12
N GLU A 26 -9.13 12.79 7.04
CA GLU A 26 -8.07 13.74 7.36
C GLU A 26 -7.10 13.14 8.38
N ASN A 27 -5.82 13.02 7.98
CA ASN A 27 -4.72 12.58 8.82
C ASN A 27 -5.11 11.44 9.79
N PRO A 28 -5.52 10.27 9.30
CA PRO A 28 -5.91 9.18 10.17
C PRO A 28 -4.73 8.75 11.03
N GLN A 29 -4.91 8.75 12.35
CA GLN A 29 -3.88 8.32 13.30
C GLN A 29 -3.70 6.81 13.31
N GLU A 30 -4.66 6.08 12.76
CA GLU A 30 -4.68 4.63 12.68
C GLU A 30 -4.69 4.17 11.22
N SER A 31 -4.24 2.94 11.00
CA SER A 31 -4.31 2.31 9.69
C SER A 31 -5.76 2.09 9.26
N VAL A 32 -6.06 2.43 8.02
CA VAL A 32 -7.37 2.19 7.42
C VAL A 32 -7.35 0.86 6.68
N LYS A 33 -8.23 -0.05 7.08
CA LYS A 33 -8.42 -1.34 6.42
C LYS A 33 -9.52 -1.24 5.38
N ILE A 34 -9.19 -1.49 4.12
CA ILE A 34 -10.14 -1.58 3.02
C ILE A 34 -10.34 -3.05 2.70
N GLN A 35 -11.54 -3.56 2.91
CA GLN A 35 -11.89 -4.92 2.52
C GLN A 35 -12.27 -4.97 1.05
N ALA A 36 -11.73 -5.93 0.32
CA ALA A 36 -12.16 -6.20 -1.04
C ALA A 36 -13.59 -6.74 -1.02
N SER A 37 -14.56 -5.85 -1.28
CA SER A 37 -15.97 -6.23 -1.36
C SER A 37 -16.20 -7.11 -2.60
N SER A 38 -16.71 -8.32 -2.39
CA SER A 38 -17.08 -9.25 -3.46
C SER A 38 -18.26 -8.79 -4.33
N LYS A 39 -18.83 -7.61 -4.04
CA LYS A 39 -20.01 -7.08 -4.73
C LYS A 39 -19.73 -6.00 -5.78
N ALA A 40 -18.52 -5.51 -5.86
CA ALA A 40 -18.16 -4.47 -6.82
C ALA A 40 -17.39 -5.09 -7.99
N THR A 41 -18.09 -5.26 -9.09
CA THR A 41 -17.59 -5.46 -10.46
C THR A 41 -16.87 -6.77 -10.79
N ASN A 42 -17.14 -7.29 -11.99
CA ASN A 42 -16.50 -8.40 -12.70
C ASN A 42 -14.98 -8.25 -12.95
N THR A 43 -14.30 -7.41 -12.21
CA THR A 43 -12.85 -7.26 -12.24
C THR A 43 -12.28 -8.10 -11.12
N SER A 44 -11.61 -9.16 -11.48
CA SER A 44 -10.86 -10.03 -10.60
C SER A 44 -9.71 -9.26 -9.92
N VAL A 45 -9.98 -8.60 -8.81
CA VAL A 45 -8.96 -8.25 -7.81
C VAL A 45 -8.66 -9.57 -7.07
N GLY A 46 -8.21 -10.58 -7.86
CA GLY A 46 -8.36 -11.99 -7.54
C GLY A 46 -7.48 -12.50 -6.42
N GLU A 47 -6.36 -11.87 -6.07
CA GLU A 47 -5.36 -12.46 -5.18
C GLU A 47 -5.27 -11.83 -3.77
N PHE A 48 -5.92 -10.70 -3.54
CA PHE A 48 -5.81 -9.97 -2.29
C PHE A 48 -7.09 -10.08 -1.45
N ASN A 49 -6.92 -10.22 -0.13
CA ASN A 49 -8.04 -10.21 0.82
C ASN A 49 -8.40 -8.78 1.23
N ASP A 50 -7.39 -8.05 1.68
CA ASP A 50 -7.54 -6.73 2.27
C ASP A 50 -6.39 -5.83 1.83
N LEU A 51 -6.66 -4.55 1.75
CA LEU A 51 -5.67 -3.49 1.66
C LEU A 51 -5.65 -2.73 3.00
N ILE A 52 -4.47 -2.64 3.60
CA ILE A 52 -4.25 -1.80 4.79
C ILE A 52 -3.46 -0.58 4.34
N ILE A 53 -4.00 0.60 4.62
CA ILE A 53 -3.34 1.88 4.36
C ILE A 53 -2.93 2.49 5.69
N SER A 54 -1.64 2.77 5.83
CA SER A 54 -1.09 3.50 6.99
C SER A 54 -0.52 4.83 6.53
N THR A 55 -0.54 5.82 7.41
CA THR A 55 0.02 7.14 7.14
C THR A 55 1.10 7.50 8.15
N LEU A 56 2.05 8.33 7.74
CA LEU A 56 3.09 8.90 8.57
C LEU A 56 3.17 10.40 8.29
N GLU A 57 3.11 11.21 9.35
CA GLU A 57 3.37 12.64 9.24
C GLU A 57 4.85 12.89 8.93
N LEU A 58 5.10 13.73 7.94
CA LEU A 58 6.43 14.04 7.41
C LEU A 58 6.86 15.47 7.75
N GLU A 59 8.17 15.71 7.67
CA GLU A 59 8.75 17.03 7.94
C GLU A 59 8.95 17.84 6.66
N HIS A 60 7.97 18.67 6.34
CA HIS A 60 8.05 19.58 5.20
C HIS A 60 7.54 21.00 5.56
N SER A 61 7.63 21.95 4.63
CA SER A 61 7.13 23.32 4.79
C SER A 61 5.60 23.39 4.94
N THR A 62 4.89 22.44 4.38
CA THR A 62 3.44 22.23 4.49
C THR A 62 3.16 20.87 5.08
N ASN A 63 1.94 20.64 5.57
CA ASN A 63 1.53 19.34 6.08
C ASN A 63 1.67 18.29 4.98
N CYS A 64 2.52 17.31 5.20
CA CYS A 64 2.85 16.27 4.25
C CYS A 64 2.69 14.88 4.89
N LEU A 65 2.22 13.90 4.13
CA LEU A 65 2.02 12.55 4.62
C LEU A 65 2.76 11.54 3.72
N GLY A 66 3.43 10.61 4.37
CA GLY A 66 3.85 9.36 3.75
C GLY A 66 2.74 8.32 3.85
N TYR A 67 2.73 7.38 2.93
CA TYR A 67 1.75 6.30 2.85
C TYR A 67 2.43 4.94 2.80
N SER A 68 1.84 3.95 3.46
CA SER A 68 2.21 2.55 3.30
C SER A 68 0.96 1.75 2.95
N LEU A 69 1.04 1.01 1.88
CA LEU A 69 -0.01 0.16 1.32
C LEU A 69 0.41 -1.29 1.53
N TYR A 70 -0.33 -2.03 2.34
CA TYR A 70 -0.07 -3.44 2.57
C TYR A 70 -1.21 -4.29 2.01
N PHE A 71 -0.90 -5.08 1.01
CA PHE A 71 -1.83 -5.98 0.33
C PHE A 71 -1.73 -7.37 0.91
N ASN A 72 -2.73 -7.79 1.68
CA ASN A 72 -2.83 -9.16 2.18
C ASN A 72 -3.10 -10.13 1.02
N ARG A 73 -2.23 -11.12 0.84
CA ARG A 73 -2.37 -12.13 -0.22
C ARG A 73 -3.13 -13.34 0.30
N LYS A 74 -4.10 -13.82 -0.49
CA LYS A 74 -4.81 -15.07 -0.17
C LYS A 74 -3.86 -16.25 -0.26
N PRO A 75 -4.00 -17.28 0.61
CA PRO A 75 -3.34 -18.56 0.42
C PRO A 75 -3.68 -19.13 -0.97
N LYS A 76 -2.74 -19.85 -1.56
CA LYS A 76 -3.02 -20.57 -2.80
C LYS A 76 -3.86 -21.81 -2.52
N PHE A 77 -4.66 -22.21 -3.51
CA PHE A 77 -5.33 -23.51 -3.48
C PHE A 77 -4.28 -24.62 -3.48
N ASP A 78 -4.45 -25.57 -2.58
CA ASP A 78 -3.57 -26.72 -2.41
C ASP A 78 -4.28 -28.00 -2.87
N VAL A 79 -3.86 -28.50 -4.03
CA VAL A 79 -4.42 -29.70 -4.65
C VAL A 79 -4.11 -30.96 -3.82
N GLU A 80 -2.93 -31.01 -3.19
CA GLU A 80 -2.52 -32.16 -2.37
C GLU A 80 -3.39 -32.23 -1.12
N SER A 81 -3.57 -31.12 -0.41
CA SER A 81 -4.47 -31.04 0.74
C SER A 81 -5.91 -31.35 0.37
N ALA A 82 -6.41 -30.83 -0.75
CA ALA A 82 -7.75 -31.11 -1.23
C ALA A 82 -7.97 -32.60 -1.52
N THR A 83 -6.97 -33.26 -2.10
CA THR A 83 -7.00 -34.71 -2.41
C THR A 83 -6.89 -35.54 -1.13
N LYS A 84 -5.96 -35.19 -0.22
CA LYS A 84 -5.77 -35.87 1.06
C LYS A 84 -7.01 -35.81 1.94
N ASN A 85 -7.72 -34.67 1.91
CA ASN A 85 -8.96 -34.47 2.65
C ASN A 85 -10.19 -35.04 1.92
N GLU A 86 -10.00 -35.72 0.78
CA GLU A 86 -11.06 -36.34 -0.05
C GLU A 86 -12.15 -35.34 -0.45
N ILE A 87 -11.77 -34.10 -0.78
CA ILE A 87 -12.71 -33.03 -1.14
C ILE A 87 -13.18 -33.22 -2.59
N PRO A 88 -14.50 -33.37 -2.84
CA PRO A 88 -15.02 -33.47 -4.19
C PRO A 88 -14.64 -32.26 -5.06
N LYS A 89 -14.16 -32.53 -6.28
CA LYS A 89 -13.70 -31.41 -7.20
C LYS A 89 -14.77 -30.38 -7.44
N LYS A 90 -16.06 -30.72 -7.40
CA LYS A 90 -17.18 -29.79 -7.54
C LYS A 90 -17.20 -28.68 -6.46
N PHE A 91 -16.51 -28.89 -5.31
CA PHE A 91 -16.46 -27.92 -4.21
C PHE A 91 -15.23 -27.03 -4.23
N TRP A 92 -14.18 -27.39 -4.97
CA TRP A 92 -12.90 -26.71 -4.96
C TRP A 92 -13.01 -25.19 -5.20
N SER A 93 -13.72 -24.80 -6.26
CA SER A 93 -13.90 -23.38 -6.59
C SER A 93 -14.68 -22.60 -5.54
N ARG A 94 -15.64 -23.23 -4.86
CA ARG A 94 -16.44 -22.59 -3.82
C ARG A 94 -15.64 -22.43 -2.52
N LEU A 95 -14.91 -23.48 -2.13
CA LEU A 95 -14.01 -23.45 -0.96
C LEU A 95 -12.88 -22.44 -1.15
N GLN A 96 -12.33 -22.34 -2.37
CA GLN A 96 -11.33 -21.31 -2.71
C GLN A 96 -11.88 -19.86 -2.58
N LYS A 97 -13.19 -19.70 -2.75
CA LYS A 97 -13.90 -18.44 -2.52
C LYS A 97 -14.30 -18.21 -1.06
N ASN A 98 -13.76 -19.04 -0.16
CA ASN A 98 -14.02 -18.99 1.28
C ASN A 98 -15.46 -19.35 1.69
N GLU A 99 -16.18 -20.15 0.86
CA GLU A 99 -17.50 -20.66 1.20
C GLU A 99 -17.38 -21.94 2.06
N ILE A 100 -18.20 -22.04 3.11
CA ILE A 100 -18.38 -23.27 3.87
C ILE A 100 -19.47 -24.10 3.21
N ILE A 101 -19.22 -25.39 2.96
CA ILE A 101 -20.16 -26.26 2.26
C ILE A 101 -20.60 -27.38 3.19
N ASN A 102 -21.92 -27.53 3.32
CA ASN A 102 -22.53 -28.63 4.04
C ASN A 102 -23.26 -29.54 3.04
N GLU A 103 -22.83 -30.81 2.91
CA GLU A 103 -23.46 -31.79 2.03
C GLU A 103 -23.45 -33.17 2.69
N HIS A 104 -24.58 -33.83 2.69
CA HIS A 104 -24.78 -35.20 3.25
C HIS A 104 -24.28 -35.34 4.70
N GLY A 105 -24.48 -34.34 5.55
CA GLY A 105 -24.04 -34.37 6.95
C GLY A 105 -22.54 -34.12 7.14
N LYS A 106 -21.78 -33.87 6.08
CA LYS A 106 -20.34 -33.53 6.14
C LYS A 106 -20.14 -32.05 5.85
N THR A 107 -19.33 -31.39 6.68
CA THR A 107 -18.96 -29.97 6.52
C THR A 107 -17.57 -29.89 5.88
N TYR A 108 -17.47 -29.11 4.81
CA TYR A 108 -16.22 -28.85 4.11
C TYR A 108 -15.84 -27.39 4.36
N LEU A 109 -14.63 -27.18 4.89
CA LEU A 109 -14.10 -25.86 5.25
C LEU A 109 -13.05 -25.40 4.22
N PRO A 110 -12.95 -24.09 3.95
CA PRO A 110 -11.89 -23.52 3.10
C PRO A 110 -10.48 -23.97 3.49
N SER A 111 -10.19 -24.04 4.79
CA SER A 111 -8.89 -24.49 5.33
C SER A 111 -8.47 -25.91 4.88
N MET A 112 -9.41 -26.73 4.44
CA MET A 112 -9.12 -28.08 3.96
C MET A 112 -8.47 -28.12 2.57
N VAL A 113 -8.54 -27.02 1.82
CA VAL A 113 -8.06 -26.91 0.43
C VAL A 113 -7.13 -25.74 0.20
N MET A 114 -6.83 -24.97 1.24
CA MET A 114 -5.95 -23.82 1.14
C MET A 114 -4.56 -24.18 1.71
N GLY A 115 -3.53 -23.76 1.00
CA GLY A 115 -2.14 -23.89 1.44
C GLY A 115 -1.75 -22.89 2.52
N GLN A 116 -0.46 -22.74 2.72
CA GLN A 116 0.09 -21.83 3.73
C GLN A 116 -0.26 -20.37 3.42
N GLU A 117 -0.33 -19.57 4.48
CA GLU A 117 -0.45 -18.11 4.37
C GLU A 117 0.72 -17.56 3.55
N ARG A 118 0.42 -16.55 2.74
CA ARG A 118 1.41 -15.89 1.89
C ARG A 118 1.76 -14.54 2.49
N ILE A 119 3.04 -14.21 2.50
CA ILE A 119 3.49 -12.86 2.82
C ILE A 119 2.80 -11.88 1.87
N GLY A 120 2.25 -10.81 2.42
CA GLY A 120 1.63 -9.72 1.66
C GLY A 120 2.66 -8.95 0.81
N ILE A 121 2.18 -7.96 0.08
CA ILE A 121 3.03 -7.01 -0.65
C ILE A 121 2.91 -5.66 0.03
N LYS A 122 4.04 -5.04 0.36
CA LYS A 122 4.11 -3.72 0.98
C LYS A 122 4.73 -2.72 0.02
N ILE A 123 4.00 -1.63 -0.25
CA ILE A 123 4.49 -0.50 -1.02
C ILE A 123 4.47 0.71 -0.09
N SER A 124 5.61 1.37 0.09
CA SER A 124 5.70 2.61 0.86
C SER A 124 6.03 3.78 -0.05
N PHE A 125 5.32 4.89 0.16
CA PHE A 125 5.47 6.11 -0.61
C PHE A 125 5.73 7.29 0.33
N ILE A 126 6.91 7.90 0.21
CA ILE A 126 7.33 9.09 0.96
C ILE A 126 7.49 10.24 -0.03
N THR A 127 6.71 11.28 0.22
CA THR A 127 6.73 12.52 -0.55
C THR A 127 7.75 13.50 0.04
N ASP A 128 7.62 14.78 -0.26
CA ASP A 128 8.52 15.84 0.12
C ASP A 128 8.76 15.89 1.64
N THR A 129 10.00 15.68 2.06
CA THR A 129 10.36 15.66 3.48
C THR A 129 11.87 15.66 3.71
N ARG A 130 12.26 16.08 4.92
CA ARG A 130 13.58 15.70 5.45
C ARG A 130 13.54 14.25 5.95
N PRO A 131 14.69 13.55 5.94
CA PRO A 131 14.79 12.26 6.61
C PRO A 131 14.48 12.40 8.10
N ILE A 132 13.45 11.69 8.56
CA ILE A 132 13.11 11.58 9.99
C ILE A 132 13.23 10.12 10.44
N PRO A 133 13.63 9.85 11.70
CA PRO A 133 13.87 8.48 12.18
C PRO A 133 12.67 7.55 12.03
N LYS A 134 11.46 8.09 12.09
CA LYS A 134 10.21 7.32 11.95
C LYS A 134 10.04 6.70 10.56
N ILE A 135 10.64 7.27 9.51
CA ILE A 135 10.54 6.75 8.14
C ILE A 135 11.11 5.34 8.06
N THR A 136 12.28 5.09 8.62
CA THR A 136 12.93 3.77 8.57
C THR A 136 12.02 2.66 9.11
N THR A 137 11.40 2.88 10.26
CA THR A 137 10.44 1.91 10.84
C THR A 137 9.20 1.77 9.99
N PHE A 138 8.70 2.87 9.44
CA PHE A 138 7.48 2.90 8.64
C PHE A 138 7.62 2.14 7.32
N ILE A 139 8.76 2.28 6.63
CA ILE A 139 9.04 1.61 5.34
C ILE A 139 9.59 0.20 5.51
N LYS A 140 9.90 -0.23 6.73
CA LYS A 140 10.60 -1.50 7.00
C LYS A 140 9.98 -2.68 6.25
N GLY A 141 10.84 -3.41 5.52
CA GLY A 141 10.45 -4.60 4.76
C GLY A 141 9.51 -4.32 3.60
N SER A 142 9.50 -3.12 3.04
CA SER A 142 8.72 -2.82 1.83
C SER A 142 9.29 -3.55 0.62
N ASP A 143 8.41 -4.14 -0.20
CA ASP A 143 8.79 -4.71 -1.50
C ASP A 143 9.17 -3.59 -2.48
N LEU A 144 8.49 -2.44 -2.38
CA LEU A 144 8.82 -1.24 -3.14
C LEU A 144 8.75 -0.01 -2.22
N PHE A 145 9.81 0.75 -2.19
CA PHE A 145 9.88 2.05 -1.54
C PHE A 145 9.98 3.15 -2.60
N ILE A 146 8.94 3.95 -2.75
CA ILE A 146 8.90 5.12 -3.62
C ILE A 146 9.22 6.33 -2.75
N CYS A 147 10.33 7.00 -3.04
CA CYS A 147 10.83 8.11 -2.24
C CYS A 147 11.14 9.31 -3.11
N GLU A 148 10.93 10.50 -2.56
CA GLU A 148 11.54 11.67 -3.17
C GLU A 148 13.07 11.56 -3.13
N GLY A 149 13.70 12.10 -4.16
CA GLY A 149 15.12 12.37 -4.19
C GLY A 149 15.28 13.61 -5.05
N THR A 150 15.07 14.77 -4.43
CA THR A 150 15.04 16.03 -5.17
C THR A 150 16.43 16.43 -5.62
N TYR A 151 17.45 16.17 -4.79
CA TYR A 151 18.84 16.57 -5.06
C TYR A 151 19.73 15.37 -5.32
N GLY A 152 20.26 15.26 -6.56
CA GLY A 152 21.17 14.18 -6.94
C GLY A 152 22.61 14.40 -6.49
N ASN A 153 23.01 15.67 -6.24
CA ASN A 153 24.38 16.01 -5.88
C ASN A 153 24.51 16.21 -4.35
N GLU A 154 25.51 15.54 -3.74
CA GLU A 154 25.81 15.67 -2.32
C GLU A 154 26.18 17.10 -1.90
N ASN A 155 26.72 17.91 -2.80
CA ASN A 155 27.00 19.32 -2.54
C ASN A 155 25.73 20.16 -2.32
N ASP A 156 24.55 19.62 -2.68
CA ASP A 156 23.28 20.30 -2.50
C ASP A 156 22.60 20.00 -1.15
N ILE A 157 23.30 19.33 -0.23
CA ILE A 157 22.76 18.98 1.09
C ILE A 157 22.21 20.21 1.86
N GLU A 158 22.90 21.36 1.79
CA GLU A 158 22.42 22.59 2.43
C GLU A 158 21.13 23.11 1.80
N LYS A 159 20.96 22.93 0.48
CA LYS A 159 19.70 23.26 -0.22
C LYS A 159 18.60 22.30 0.20
N ALA A 160 18.91 21.00 0.26
CA ALA A 160 17.97 19.96 0.70
C ALA A 160 17.44 20.27 2.11
N ILE A 161 18.33 20.62 3.05
CA ILE A 161 17.96 20.99 4.42
C ILE A 161 17.06 22.25 4.42
N ARG A 162 17.48 23.31 3.71
CA ARG A 162 16.74 24.58 3.67
C ARG A 162 15.35 24.43 3.08
N ASN A 163 15.22 23.62 2.02
CA ASN A 163 13.98 23.44 1.28
C ASN A 163 13.13 22.26 1.82
N LYS A 164 13.62 21.56 2.85
CA LYS A 164 13.00 20.40 3.48
C LYS A 164 12.75 19.25 2.50
N HIS A 165 13.75 18.96 1.69
CA HIS A 165 13.84 17.81 0.81
C HIS A 165 15.03 16.93 1.18
N MET A 166 15.27 15.85 0.45
CA MET A 166 16.42 14.99 0.66
C MET A 166 17.25 14.78 -0.60
N THR A 167 18.50 14.34 -0.38
CA THR A 167 19.41 13.92 -1.44
C THR A 167 19.13 12.45 -1.82
N PHE A 168 19.68 12.01 -2.96
CA PHE A 168 19.64 10.61 -3.39
C PHE A 168 20.28 9.69 -2.34
N SER A 169 21.41 10.10 -1.76
CA SER A 169 22.12 9.31 -0.74
C SER A 169 21.28 9.17 0.52
N GLU A 170 20.64 10.22 0.99
CA GLU A 170 19.75 10.16 2.15
C GLU A 170 18.56 9.21 1.90
N ALA A 171 17.97 9.22 0.70
CA ALA A 171 16.90 8.29 0.32
C ALA A 171 17.41 6.85 0.26
N ALA A 172 18.63 6.63 -0.27
CA ALA A 172 19.27 5.31 -0.32
C ALA A 172 19.60 4.78 1.08
N GLU A 173 20.07 5.63 2.00
CA GLU A 173 20.33 5.26 3.41
C GLU A 173 19.03 4.84 4.13
N LEU A 174 17.93 5.56 3.90
CA LEU A 174 16.63 5.17 4.42
C LEU A 174 16.19 3.79 3.89
N ALA A 175 16.36 3.55 2.59
CA ALA A 175 16.02 2.30 1.94
C ALA A 175 16.83 1.13 2.53
N LEU A 176 18.14 1.32 2.68
CA LEU A 176 19.05 0.32 3.27
C LEU A 176 18.67 0.03 4.73
N SER A 177 18.49 1.08 5.52
CA SER A 177 18.12 0.96 6.94
C SER A 177 16.73 0.35 7.15
N GLY A 178 15.82 0.54 6.20
CA GLY A 178 14.47 -0.01 6.20
C GLY A 178 14.38 -1.44 5.68
N ASP A 179 15.49 -2.03 5.20
CA ASP A 179 15.52 -3.37 4.59
C ASP A 179 14.46 -3.50 3.49
N VAL A 180 14.40 -2.50 2.60
CA VAL A 180 13.48 -2.51 1.45
C VAL A 180 14.08 -3.28 0.28
N GLN A 181 13.25 -3.90 -0.54
CA GLN A 181 13.75 -4.73 -1.66
C GLN A 181 14.09 -3.87 -2.87
N GLU A 182 13.25 -2.89 -3.20
CA GLU A 182 13.44 -2.00 -4.33
C GLU A 182 13.19 -0.55 -3.92
N LEU A 183 14.04 0.36 -4.40
CA LEU A 183 13.90 1.81 -4.25
C LEU A 183 13.61 2.44 -5.61
N LEU A 184 12.54 3.24 -5.67
CA LEU A 184 12.23 4.11 -6.80
C LEU A 184 12.33 5.57 -6.36
N LEU A 185 13.27 6.31 -6.92
CA LEU A 185 13.38 7.74 -6.70
C LEU A 185 12.44 8.52 -7.61
N THR A 186 11.82 9.55 -7.03
CA THR A 186 10.94 10.49 -7.74
C THR A 186 11.40 11.91 -7.48
N ARG A 187 10.91 12.89 -8.25
CA ARG A 187 11.18 14.32 -8.10
C ARG A 187 12.65 14.73 -8.28
N SER A 188 13.42 14.01 -9.08
CA SER A 188 14.77 14.42 -9.44
C SER A 188 14.74 15.71 -10.24
N GLU A 189 15.41 16.78 -9.75
CA GLU A 189 15.50 18.09 -10.42
C GLU A 189 16.70 18.20 -11.36
N GLU A 190 17.52 17.18 -11.48
CA GLU A 190 18.74 17.25 -12.30
C GLU A 190 18.49 17.42 -13.81
N HIS A 191 17.26 17.28 -14.31
CA HIS A 191 16.95 17.36 -15.73
C HIS A 191 16.36 18.70 -16.21
N THR A 192 16.23 19.71 -15.36
CA THR A 192 15.59 20.98 -15.75
C THR A 192 16.53 22.16 -15.93
N SER A 193 17.83 21.99 -15.76
CA SER A 193 18.81 23.10 -15.86
C SER A 193 19.57 23.22 -17.17
N GLU A 194 19.29 22.35 -18.17
CA GLU A 194 19.95 22.39 -19.49
C GLU A 194 18.93 22.28 -20.63
N LEU A 195 17.98 23.22 -20.69
CA LEU A 195 17.24 23.54 -21.92
C LEU A 195 17.20 25.03 -22.13
#